data_04eae74b075a1d030a592cc920434cc1
#
_entry.id   04eae74b075a1d030a592cc920434cc1
#
_cell.length_a   1.000
_cell.length_b   1.000
_cell.length_c   1.000
_cell.angle_alpha   90.00
_cell.angle_beta   90.00
_cell.angle_gamma   90.00
#
_symmetry.space_group_name_H-M   'P 1'
#
loop_
_entity.id
_entity.type
_entity.pdbx_description
1 polymer ?
#
loop_
_entity_poly.entity_id
_entity_poly.type
_entity_poly.pdbx_seq_one_letter_code
_entity_poly.pdbx_strand_id
1 'polypeptide(L)' 'MQYEIKYKYEGVIGTYYMPLIAGQELLTEDVLYSAKMAVAKFLGTSQFEIISIRECL' A
#
# COMPACT_ATOMS: atom_id res chain seq x y z
N MET A 1 7.55 -10.34 -7.02
CA MET A 1 6.23 -10.22 -6.38
C MET A 1 6.08 -8.86 -5.73
N GLN A 2 4.90 -8.32 -5.83
CA GLN A 2 4.61 -7.01 -5.26
C GLN A 2 3.14 -6.93 -4.88
N TYR A 3 2.80 -5.95 -4.06
CA TYR A 3 1.41 -5.65 -3.73
C TYR A 3 0.95 -4.46 -4.54
N GLU A 4 -0.25 -4.57 -5.11
CA GLU A 4 -0.92 -3.44 -5.74
C GLU A 4 -1.80 -2.77 -4.69
N ILE A 5 -1.50 -1.52 -4.39
CA ILE A 5 -2.23 -0.77 -3.38
C ILE A 5 -3.01 0.34 -4.08
N LYS A 6 -4.32 0.29 -3.95
CA LYS A 6 -5.17 1.37 -4.44
C LYS A 6 -5.52 2.27 -3.28
N TYR A 7 -5.31 3.56 -3.50
CA TYR A 7 -5.56 4.57 -2.47
C TYR A 7 -6.37 5.72 -3.05
N LYS A 8 -7.02 6.46 -2.18
CA LYS A 8 -7.73 7.67 -2.54
C LYS A 8 -7.12 8.84 -1.81
N TYR A 9 -6.71 9.84 -2.58
CA TYR A 9 -6.09 11.05 -2.05
C TYR A 9 -6.68 12.25 -2.76
N GLU A 10 -7.24 13.18 -1.98
CA GLU A 10 -7.90 14.39 -2.50
C GLU A 10 -8.94 14.08 -3.57
N GLY A 11 -9.72 13.04 -3.35
CA GLY A 11 -10.78 12.64 -4.28
C GLY A 11 -10.31 11.87 -5.51
N VAL A 12 -9.01 11.64 -5.65
CA VAL A 12 -8.44 10.93 -6.79
C VAL A 12 -7.94 9.56 -6.36
N ILE A 13 -8.27 8.55 -7.15
CA ILE A 13 -7.81 7.18 -6.90
C ILE A 13 -6.49 6.97 -7.62
N GLY A 14 -5.48 6.57 -6.87
CA GLY A 14 -4.17 6.24 -7.41
C GLY A 14 -3.79 4.80 -7.12
N THR A 15 -2.71 4.35 -7.73
CA THR A 15 -2.16 3.01 -7.52
C THR A 15 -0.69 3.11 -7.17
N TYR A 16 -0.29 2.38 -6.14
CA TYR A 16 1.10 2.29 -5.73
C TYR A 16 1.49 0.83 -5.63
N TYR A 17 2.64 0.48 -6.16
CA TYR A 17 3.15 -0.89 -6.08
C TYR A 17 4.24 -0.97 -5.02
N MET A 18 3.97 -1.79 -4.00
CA MET A 18 4.89 -1.98 -2.90
C MET A 18 5.61 -3.33 -3.09
N PRO A 19 6.95 -3.35 -3.14
CA PRO A 19 7.66 -4.60 -3.29
C PRO A 19 7.52 -5.48 -2.06
N LEU A 20 7.41 -6.79 -2.28
CA LEU A 20 7.46 -7.77 -1.20
C LEU A 20 8.90 -7.99 -0.80
N ILE A 21 9.14 -7.97 0.51
CA ILE A 21 10.44 -8.33 1.04
C ILE A 21 10.52 -9.84 1.10
N ALA A 22 11.54 -10.42 0.46
CA ALA A 22 11.72 -11.86 0.40
C ALA A 22 11.79 -12.46 1.81
N GLY A 23 11.04 -13.54 2.02
CA GLY A 23 11.03 -14.26 3.29
C GLY A 23 10.07 -13.72 4.33
N GLN A 24 9.32 -12.67 4.02
CA GLN A 24 8.29 -12.17 4.92
C GLN A 24 6.91 -12.61 4.45
N GLU A 25 6.28 -13.46 5.26
CA GLU A 25 4.85 -13.66 5.16
C GLU A 25 4.21 -12.59 6.02
N LEU A 26 3.67 -11.57 5.39
CA LEU A 26 3.00 -10.52 6.13
C LEU A 26 1.57 -10.96 6.42
N LEU A 27 1.20 -10.92 7.69
CA LEU A 27 -0.19 -11.04 8.09
C LEU A 27 -0.95 -9.83 7.54
N THR A 28 -2.26 -9.99 7.39
CA THR A 28 -3.09 -8.95 6.80
C THR A 28 -2.89 -7.57 7.46
N GLU A 29 -2.78 -7.55 8.79
CA GLU A 29 -2.57 -6.30 9.52
C GLU A 29 -1.21 -5.69 9.23
N ASP A 30 -0.18 -6.52 9.12
CA ASP A 30 1.17 -6.05 8.82
C ASP A 30 1.24 -5.49 7.40
N VAL A 31 0.56 -6.13 6.47
CA VAL A 31 0.48 -5.66 5.09
C VAL A 31 -0.21 -4.30 5.04
N LEU A 32 -1.33 -4.15 5.74
CA LEU A 32 -2.06 -2.89 5.79
C LEU A 32 -1.19 -1.77 6.38
N TYR A 33 -0.51 -2.04 7.48
CA TYR A 33 0.37 -1.08 8.12
C TYR A 33 1.51 -0.67 7.19
N SER A 34 2.16 -1.65 6.59
CA SER A 34 3.26 -1.40 5.66
C SER A 34 2.81 -0.61 4.44
N ALA A 35 1.61 -0.93 3.91
CA ALA A 35 1.04 -0.22 2.78
C ALA A 35 0.77 1.25 3.14
N LYS A 36 0.20 1.50 4.30
CA LYS A 36 -0.06 2.87 4.76
C LYS A 36 1.23 3.67 4.87
N MET A 37 2.27 3.07 5.45
CA MET A 37 3.55 3.74 5.59
C MET A 37 4.20 4.02 4.24
N ALA A 38 4.15 3.06 3.31
CA ALA A 38 4.72 3.22 1.99
C ALA A 38 4.02 4.33 1.20
N VAL A 39 2.70 4.34 1.20
CA VAL A 39 1.92 5.35 0.49
C VAL A 39 2.08 6.72 1.14
N ALA A 40 2.10 6.78 2.47
CA ALA A 40 2.33 8.03 3.18
C ALA A 40 3.67 8.66 2.79
N LYS A 41 4.70 7.84 2.70
CA LYS A 41 6.02 8.30 2.28
C LYS A 41 6.02 8.76 0.83
N PHE A 42 5.31 8.03 -0.04
CA PHE A 42 5.20 8.37 -1.44
C PHE A 42 4.46 9.70 -1.65
N LEU A 43 3.34 9.88 -0.95
CA LEU A 43 2.52 11.10 -1.08
C LEU A 43 3.04 12.27 -0.25
N GLY A 44 3.82 11.99 0.79
CA GLY A 44 4.28 13.01 1.72
C GLY A 44 3.22 13.45 2.72
N THR A 45 2.18 12.64 2.91
CA THR A 45 1.08 12.95 3.83
C THR A 45 0.44 11.67 4.33
N SER A 46 -0.21 11.73 5.48
CA SER A 46 -0.99 10.63 6.02
C SER A 46 -2.50 10.78 5.73
N GLN A 47 -2.89 11.83 5.03
CA GLN A 47 -4.29 12.12 4.75
C GLN A 47 -4.76 11.47 3.44
N PHE A 48 -4.90 10.16 3.48
CA PHE A 48 -5.40 9.37 2.36
C PHE A 48 -6.08 8.12 2.90
N GLU A 49 -6.81 7.43 2.03
CA GLU A 49 -7.45 6.16 2.38
C GLU A 49 -6.89 5.04 1.53
N ILE A 50 -6.70 3.88 2.14
CA ILE A 50 -6.38 2.66 1.40
C ILE A 50 -7.70 2.01 0.99
N ILE A 51 -7.89 1.82 -0.29
CA ILE A 51 -9.11 1.23 -0.85
C ILE A 51 -8.97 -0.27 -0.94
N SER A 52 -7.85 -0.75 -1.50
CA SER A 52 -7.63 -2.18 -1.64
C SER A 52 -6.14 -2.48 -1.71
N ILE A 53 -5.79 -3.67 -1.29
CA ILE A 53 -4.44 -4.20 -1.36
C ILE A 53 -4.56 -5.61 -1.91
N ARG A 54 -3.82 -5.89 -2.98
CA ARG A 54 -3.77 -7.25 -3.49
C ARG A 54 -2.39 -7.60 -3.98
N GLU A 55 -2.10 -8.89 -3.93
CA GLU A 55 -0.83 -9.42 -4.37
C GLU A 55 -0.80 -9.52 -5.90
N CYS A 56 0.29 -9.05 -6.49
CA CYS A 56 0.53 -9.13 -7.92
C CYS A 56 1.80 -9.93 -8.17
N LEU A 57 1.73 -10.80 -9.14
CA LEU A 57 2.89 -11.57 -9.58
C LEU A 57 3.74 -10.77 -10.57
#